data_0cb5d5d3ade8d694f33c93ec4a175be2
#
_entry.id   0cb5d5d3ade8d694f33c93ec4a175be2
#
_cell.length_a   1.000
_cell.length_b   1.000
_cell.length_c   1.000
_cell.angle_alpha   90.00
_cell.angle_beta   90.00
_cell.angle_gamma   90.00
#
_symmetry.space_group_name_H-M   'P 1'
#
loop_
_entity.id
_entity.type
_entity.pdbx_description
1 polymer ?
#
loop_
_entity_poly.entity_id
_entity_poly.type
_entity_poly.pdbx_seq_one_letter_code
_entity_poly.pdbx_strand_id
1 'polypeptide(L)'
;ERKSPAGGVRKRITDADGEVYDAKELFDAYTRFGGMPMLADIGLEIDRVTAALDGVYSAAVVNDILEREKRKGQRTITDAVLLRKIIMFLADNIGNNTSATSIGNTLVNEGLLEDGKRKTKPAVQTIQAYIGALTEAYIFYEIRRFDIKGKEYLRTLGKYYIVDIGLRNFLLGFREGDSGHILENIIFFE
;
A
#
# COMPACT_ATOMS: atom_id res chain seq x y z
N GLU A 1 31.40 -16.87 -9.10
CA GLU A 1 31.30 -16.24 -7.76
C GLU A 1 32.47 -15.28 -7.56
N ARG A 2 32.22 -13.96 -7.53
CA ARG A 2 33.24 -12.97 -7.11
C ARG A 2 32.95 -12.59 -5.66
N LYS A 3 33.94 -12.74 -4.79
CA LYS A 3 33.86 -12.30 -3.40
C LYS A 3 33.85 -10.77 -3.32
N SER A 4 32.89 -10.21 -2.59
CA SER A 4 32.90 -8.80 -2.19
C SER A 4 34.08 -8.50 -1.26
N PRO A 5 34.62 -7.28 -1.20
CA PRO A 5 35.69 -6.91 -0.27
C PRO A 5 35.36 -7.15 1.21
N ALA A 6 34.08 -7.31 1.54
CA ALA A 6 33.59 -7.63 2.89
C ALA A 6 33.35 -9.13 3.11
N GLY A 7 33.81 -10.04 2.25
CA GLY A 7 33.74 -11.48 2.45
C GLY A 7 32.39 -12.15 2.16
N GLY A 8 31.35 -11.41 1.72
CA GLY A 8 30.04 -11.97 1.36
C GLY A 8 30.04 -12.58 -0.06
N VAL A 9 29.35 -13.72 -0.21
CA VAL A 9 29.09 -14.33 -1.54
C VAL A 9 27.98 -13.54 -2.21
N ARG A 10 28.28 -12.91 -3.37
CA ARG A 10 27.23 -12.28 -4.19
C ARG A 10 26.46 -13.37 -4.93
N LYS A 11 25.18 -13.51 -4.63
CA LYS A 11 24.26 -14.34 -5.41
C LYS A 11 23.91 -13.65 -6.72
N ARG A 12 24.00 -14.37 -7.82
CA ARG A 12 23.58 -13.90 -9.14
C ARG A 12 22.34 -14.65 -9.57
N ILE A 13 21.43 -13.94 -10.21
CA ILE A 13 20.20 -14.46 -10.79
C ILE A 13 20.34 -14.31 -12.31
N THR A 14 19.99 -15.33 -13.05
CA THR A 14 19.99 -15.32 -14.52
C THR A 14 18.54 -15.40 -14.99
N ASP A 15 18.13 -14.49 -15.86
CA ASP A 15 16.80 -14.53 -16.48
C ASP A 15 16.73 -15.54 -17.64
N ALA A 16 15.57 -15.60 -18.33
CA ALA A 16 15.33 -16.52 -19.42
C ALA A 16 16.20 -16.20 -20.67
N ASP A 17 16.64 -14.98 -20.83
CA ASP A 17 17.45 -14.50 -21.94
C ASP A 17 18.96 -14.64 -21.67
N GLY A 18 19.33 -15.11 -20.48
CA GLY A 18 20.72 -15.34 -20.06
C GLY A 18 21.41 -14.14 -19.44
N GLU A 19 20.71 -13.02 -19.24
CA GLU A 19 21.23 -11.84 -18.55
C GLU A 19 21.43 -12.12 -17.05
N VAL A 20 22.52 -11.61 -16.49
CA VAL A 20 22.95 -11.92 -15.13
C VAL A 20 22.86 -10.69 -14.23
N TYR A 21 22.03 -10.78 -13.20
CA TYR A 21 21.80 -9.73 -12.23
C TYR A 21 22.37 -10.06 -10.85
N ASP A 22 22.78 -9.04 -10.11
CA ASP A 22 23.08 -9.18 -8.69
C ASP A 22 21.78 -9.27 -7.89
N ALA A 23 21.60 -10.32 -7.10
CA ALA A 23 20.38 -10.56 -6.34
C ALA A 23 20.06 -9.42 -5.34
N LYS A 24 21.11 -8.78 -4.80
CA LYS A 24 20.91 -7.65 -3.89
C LYS A 24 20.42 -6.42 -4.64
N GLU A 25 20.98 -6.12 -5.79
CA GLU A 25 20.56 -4.98 -6.62
C GLU A 25 19.11 -5.15 -7.08
N LEU A 26 18.70 -6.35 -7.48
CA LEU A 26 17.28 -6.65 -7.80
C LEU A 26 16.38 -6.49 -6.60
N PHE A 27 16.80 -6.98 -5.43
CA PHE A 27 16.00 -6.84 -4.23
C PHE A 27 15.88 -5.38 -3.77
N ASP A 28 16.97 -4.61 -3.84
CA ASP A 28 16.94 -3.18 -3.53
C ASP A 28 16.03 -2.42 -4.53
N ALA A 29 16.04 -2.77 -5.81
CA ALA A 29 15.12 -2.22 -6.80
C ALA A 29 13.66 -2.59 -6.51
N TYR A 30 13.40 -3.87 -6.18
CA TYR A 30 12.06 -4.33 -5.82
C TYR A 30 11.51 -3.64 -4.57
N THR A 31 12.32 -3.51 -3.53
CA THR A 31 11.91 -2.80 -2.30
C THR A 31 11.62 -1.32 -2.53
N ARG A 32 12.21 -0.73 -3.56
CA ARG A 32 12.02 0.68 -3.92
C ARG A 32 10.86 0.90 -4.89
N PHE A 33 10.81 0.12 -5.97
CA PHE A 33 9.92 0.37 -7.11
C PHE A 33 8.75 -0.62 -7.19
N GLY A 34 8.76 -1.69 -6.40
CA GLY A 34 7.75 -2.74 -6.44
C GLY A 34 7.98 -3.77 -7.53
N GLY A 35 6.96 -4.59 -7.77
CA GLY A 35 6.99 -5.71 -8.71
C GLY A 35 5.95 -5.62 -9.82
N MET A 36 5.39 -4.43 -10.13
CA MET A 36 4.43 -4.32 -11.21
C MET A 36 5.05 -4.66 -12.57
N PRO A 37 4.45 -5.58 -13.36
CA PRO A 37 5.06 -6.06 -14.62
C PRO A 37 5.42 -4.95 -15.60
N MET A 38 4.63 -3.87 -15.66
CA MET A 38 4.89 -2.74 -16.56
C MET A 38 6.25 -2.06 -16.34
N LEU A 39 6.85 -2.21 -15.14
CA LEU A 39 8.15 -1.61 -14.82
C LEU A 39 9.28 -2.25 -15.62
N ALA A 40 9.12 -3.51 -16.04
CA ALA A 40 10.08 -4.19 -16.91
C ALA A 40 10.18 -3.50 -18.28
N ASP A 41 9.06 -2.98 -18.79
CA ASP A 41 9.01 -2.34 -20.11
C ASP A 41 9.51 -0.89 -20.09
N ILE A 42 9.20 -0.14 -19.01
CA ILE A 42 9.52 1.29 -18.94
C ILE A 42 10.87 1.61 -18.29
N GLY A 43 11.48 0.62 -17.63
CA GLY A 43 12.72 0.78 -16.85
C GLY A 43 12.49 1.42 -15.48
N LEU A 44 13.55 1.43 -14.66
CA LEU A 44 13.49 1.82 -13.24
C LEU A 44 13.94 3.27 -12.97
N GLU A 45 13.77 4.17 -13.92
CA GLU A 45 13.99 5.59 -13.71
C GLU A 45 12.85 6.19 -12.89
N ILE A 46 13.20 6.94 -11.83
CA ILE A 46 12.22 7.44 -10.83
C ILE A 46 11.07 8.23 -11.46
N ASP A 47 11.34 9.07 -12.45
CA ASP A 47 10.32 9.88 -13.11
C ASP A 47 9.34 9.03 -13.91
N ARG A 48 9.84 8.02 -14.63
CA ARG A 48 9.02 7.08 -15.40
C ARG A 48 8.17 6.21 -14.48
N VAL A 49 8.78 5.67 -13.42
CA VAL A 49 8.07 4.86 -12.42
C VAL A 49 6.98 5.70 -11.74
N THR A 50 7.30 6.93 -11.33
CA THR A 50 6.33 7.83 -10.71
C THR A 50 5.15 8.12 -11.63
N ALA A 51 5.39 8.44 -12.91
CA ALA A 51 4.32 8.69 -13.88
C ALA A 51 3.44 7.45 -14.12
N ALA A 52 4.05 6.27 -14.20
CA ALA A 52 3.33 5.01 -14.38
C ALA A 52 2.48 4.66 -13.16
N LEU A 53 3.03 4.78 -11.94
CA LEU A 53 2.31 4.52 -10.69
C LEU A 53 1.20 5.55 -10.44
N ASP A 54 1.37 6.81 -10.83
CA ASP A 54 0.31 7.82 -10.79
C ASP A 54 -0.85 7.44 -11.72
N GLY A 55 -0.54 6.95 -12.92
CA GLY A 55 -1.54 6.44 -13.85
C GLY A 55 -2.33 5.26 -13.27
N VAL A 56 -1.65 4.28 -12.67
CA VAL A 56 -2.30 3.14 -11.99
C VAL A 56 -3.15 3.63 -10.83
N TYR A 57 -2.61 4.49 -9.97
CA TYR A 57 -3.33 5.03 -8.83
C TYR A 57 -4.59 5.77 -9.24
N SER A 58 -4.48 6.67 -10.21
CA SER A 58 -5.60 7.51 -10.66
C SER A 58 -6.67 6.68 -11.39
N ALA A 59 -6.27 5.79 -12.29
CA ALA A 59 -7.20 4.99 -13.09
C ALA A 59 -7.80 3.82 -12.30
N ALA A 60 -6.95 2.96 -11.74
CA ALA A 60 -7.40 1.71 -11.11
C ALA A 60 -7.88 1.92 -9.67
N VAL A 61 -7.19 2.76 -8.87
CA VAL A 61 -7.53 2.91 -7.46
C VAL A 61 -8.66 3.90 -7.27
N VAL A 62 -8.54 5.12 -7.81
CA VAL A 62 -9.52 6.18 -7.53
C VAL A 62 -10.76 6.02 -8.41
N ASN A 63 -10.59 6.03 -9.73
CA ASN A 63 -11.73 6.06 -10.64
C ASN A 63 -12.53 4.75 -10.60
N ASP A 64 -11.86 3.59 -10.61
CA ASP A 64 -12.57 2.29 -10.61
C ASP A 64 -13.33 2.05 -9.31
N ILE A 65 -12.75 2.38 -8.15
CA ILE A 65 -13.45 2.26 -6.86
C ILE A 65 -14.68 3.17 -6.83
N LEU A 66 -14.53 4.45 -7.17
CA LEU A 66 -15.63 5.41 -7.11
C LEU A 66 -16.75 5.04 -8.09
N GLU A 67 -16.42 4.65 -9.32
CA GLU A 67 -17.39 4.23 -10.32
C GLU A 67 -18.09 2.92 -9.96
N ARG A 68 -17.35 1.96 -9.38
CA ARG A 68 -17.92 0.69 -8.91
C ARG A 68 -18.92 0.91 -7.78
N GLU A 69 -18.58 1.75 -6.80
CA GLU A 69 -19.47 2.05 -5.69
C GLU A 69 -20.70 2.84 -6.13
N LYS A 70 -20.54 3.75 -7.09
CA LYS A 70 -21.66 4.46 -7.71
C LYS A 70 -22.60 3.50 -8.44
N ARG A 71 -22.07 2.51 -9.19
CA ARG A 71 -22.87 1.48 -9.87
C ARG A 71 -23.61 0.57 -8.90
N LYS A 72 -23.04 0.26 -7.73
CA LYS A 72 -23.72 -0.49 -6.66
C LYS A 72 -24.87 0.30 -5.99
N GLY A 73 -25.06 1.57 -6.35
CA GLY A 73 -26.05 2.46 -5.72
C GLY A 73 -25.67 2.87 -4.30
N GLN A 74 -24.46 2.57 -3.86
CA GLN A 74 -23.94 2.97 -2.57
C GLN A 74 -23.43 4.41 -2.62
N ARG A 75 -24.03 5.29 -1.83
CA ARG A 75 -23.66 6.70 -1.74
C ARG A 75 -22.62 6.99 -0.66
N THR A 76 -22.05 5.95 -0.06
CA THR A 76 -21.12 6.09 1.09
C THR A 76 -19.73 6.48 0.66
N ILE A 77 -19.28 6.03 -0.52
CA ILE A 77 -17.96 6.29 -1.06
C ILE A 77 -18.08 7.24 -2.26
N THR A 78 -18.01 8.54 -1.99
CA THR A 78 -18.15 9.59 -3.01
C THR A 78 -17.04 10.63 -2.93
N ASP A 79 -16.24 10.61 -1.86
CA ASP A 79 -15.20 11.60 -1.58
C ASP A 79 -13.82 11.03 -1.94
N ALA A 80 -13.28 11.43 -3.09
CA ALA A 80 -11.95 11.03 -3.56
C ALA A 80 -10.83 11.51 -2.63
N VAL A 81 -11.02 12.66 -1.98
CA VAL A 81 -10.02 13.22 -1.05
C VAL A 81 -9.95 12.36 0.21
N LEU A 82 -11.10 11.99 0.77
CA LEU A 82 -11.14 11.08 1.93
C LEU A 82 -10.59 9.70 1.57
N LEU A 83 -10.91 9.16 0.38
CA LEU A 83 -10.35 7.91 -0.11
C LEU A 83 -8.82 7.96 -0.14
N ARG A 84 -8.25 9.01 -0.76
CA ARG A 84 -6.80 9.21 -0.82
C ARG A 84 -6.17 9.26 0.57
N LYS A 85 -6.76 10.00 1.51
CA LYS A 85 -6.23 10.12 2.88
C LYS A 85 -6.24 8.79 3.63
N ILE A 86 -7.29 7.98 3.47
CA ILE A 86 -7.36 6.63 4.06
C ILE A 86 -6.31 5.73 3.43
N ILE A 87 -6.12 5.77 2.10
CA ILE A 87 -5.08 5.01 1.39
C ILE A 87 -3.69 5.38 1.93
N MET A 88 -3.37 6.67 2.03
CA MET A 88 -2.08 7.15 2.53
C MET A 88 -1.85 6.71 3.99
N PHE A 89 -2.89 6.81 4.84
CA PHE A 89 -2.79 6.33 6.22
C PHE A 89 -2.49 4.84 6.29
N LEU A 90 -3.21 4.01 5.52
CA LEU A 90 -2.98 2.56 5.51
C LEU A 90 -1.60 2.21 4.94
N ALA A 91 -1.14 2.90 3.91
CA ALA A 91 0.19 2.72 3.32
C ALA A 91 1.31 3.08 4.30
N ASP A 92 1.11 4.12 5.11
CA ASP A 92 2.08 4.54 6.15
C ASP A 92 2.10 3.59 7.36
N ASN A 93 1.00 2.86 7.58
CA ASN A 93 0.81 1.97 8.73
C ASN A 93 0.73 0.48 8.36
N ILE A 94 1.35 0.07 7.24
CA ILE A 94 1.38 -1.36 6.86
C ILE A 94 1.98 -2.21 7.97
N GLY A 95 1.40 -3.39 8.24
CA GLY A 95 1.83 -4.28 9.31
C GLY A 95 1.47 -3.82 10.73
N ASN A 96 1.03 -2.59 10.95
CA ASN A 96 0.61 -2.08 12.24
C ASN A 96 -0.86 -2.41 12.55
N ASN A 97 -1.16 -2.62 13.84
CA ASN A 97 -2.54 -2.77 14.28
C ASN A 97 -3.31 -1.46 14.11
N THR A 98 -4.34 -1.48 13.29
CA THR A 98 -5.12 -0.30 12.91
C THR A 98 -6.61 -0.54 13.08
N SER A 99 -7.36 0.50 13.45
CA SER A 99 -8.82 0.49 13.53
C SER A 99 -9.42 1.69 12.78
N ALA A 100 -10.67 1.55 12.31
CA ALA A 100 -11.39 2.66 11.69
C ALA A 100 -11.52 3.88 12.63
N THR A 101 -11.59 3.63 13.94
CA THR A 101 -11.61 4.70 14.96
C THR A 101 -10.28 5.44 15.03
N SER A 102 -9.14 4.72 15.01
CA SER A 102 -7.80 5.34 15.02
C SER A 102 -7.57 6.16 13.76
N ILE A 103 -7.95 5.63 12.59
CA ILE A 103 -7.88 6.36 11.32
C ILE A 103 -8.65 7.69 11.42
N GLY A 104 -9.91 7.64 11.85
CA GLY A 104 -10.74 8.84 11.98
C GLY A 104 -10.16 9.87 12.95
N ASN A 105 -9.55 9.43 14.07
CA ASN A 105 -8.89 10.31 15.02
C ASN A 105 -7.66 10.99 14.40
N THR A 106 -6.80 10.23 13.73
CA THR A 106 -5.60 10.76 13.07
C THR A 106 -5.96 11.77 11.98
N LEU A 107 -6.95 11.46 11.14
CA LEU A 107 -7.39 12.37 10.07
C LEU A 107 -7.87 13.73 10.61
N VAL A 108 -8.48 13.76 11.79
CA VAL A 108 -8.91 14.99 12.45
C VAL A 108 -7.72 15.71 13.11
N ASN A 109 -6.91 14.96 13.89
CA ASN A 109 -5.85 15.56 14.70
C ASN A 109 -4.72 16.16 13.84
N GLU A 110 -4.45 15.57 12.68
CA GLU A 110 -3.45 16.07 11.73
C GLU A 110 -3.99 17.13 10.76
N GLY A 111 -5.22 17.60 10.96
CA GLY A 111 -5.83 18.60 10.09
C GLY A 111 -6.05 18.13 8.65
N LEU A 112 -5.94 16.84 8.40
CA LEU A 112 -6.02 16.24 7.05
C LEU A 112 -7.41 16.38 6.41
N LEU A 113 -8.42 16.81 7.17
CA LEU A 113 -9.79 17.04 6.70
C LEU A 113 -10.09 18.55 6.45
N GLU A 114 -9.09 19.40 6.57
CA GLU A 114 -9.25 20.86 6.39
C GLU A 114 -9.24 21.25 4.90
N ASP A 115 -10.36 21.07 4.24
CA ASP A 115 -10.75 21.79 3.01
C ASP A 115 -11.80 22.85 3.35
N GLY A 116 -11.52 23.70 4.32
CA GLY A 116 -12.35 24.88 4.66
C GLY A 116 -13.83 24.65 5.01
N LYS A 117 -14.36 23.42 4.81
CA LYS A 117 -15.80 23.13 4.93
C LYS A 117 -16.18 22.00 5.89
N ARG A 118 -15.27 21.16 6.38
CA ARG A 118 -15.63 20.07 7.31
C ARG A 118 -14.53 19.79 8.34
N LYS A 119 -14.74 20.28 9.56
CA LYS A 119 -14.01 19.85 10.77
C LYS A 119 -14.64 18.60 11.42
N THR A 120 -15.52 17.88 10.75
CA THR A 120 -16.27 16.78 11.36
C THR A 120 -15.58 15.46 11.06
N LYS A 121 -15.23 14.75 12.12
CA LYS A 121 -14.69 13.37 12.04
C LYS A 121 -15.64 12.49 11.23
N PRO A 122 -15.14 11.75 10.21
CA PRO A 122 -15.96 10.79 9.48
C PRO A 122 -16.52 9.71 10.45
N ALA A 123 -17.74 9.27 10.22
CA ALA A 123 -18.30 8.16 10.97
C ALA A 123 -17.45 6.90 10.79
N VAL A 124 -17.35 6.08 11.84
CA VAL A 124 -16.57 4.83 11.81
C VAL A 124 -17.05 3.93 10.67
N GLN A 125 -18.37 3.84 10.46
CA GLN A 125 -18.99 3.06 9.39
C GLN A 125 -18.55 3.56 7.99
N THR A 126 -18.42 4.88 7.83
CA THR A 126 -17.90 5.47 6.57
C THR A 126 -16.47 5.00 6.32
N ILE A 127 -15.58 5.12 7.31
CA ILE A 127 -14.19 4.68 7.16
C ILE A 127 -14.12 3.18 6.86
N GLN A 128 -14.92 2.36 7.54
CA GLN A 128 -15.04 0.91 7.28
C GLN A 128 -15.49 0.61 5.85
N ALA A 129 -16.43 1.39 5.30
CA ALA A 129 -16.87 1.23 3.92
C ALA A 129 -15.73 1.52 2.93
N TYR A 130 -14.93 2.58 3.16
CA TYR A 130 -13.76 2.89 2.34
C TYR A 130 -12.70 1.79 2.41
N ILE A 131 -12.40 1.28 3.61
CA ILE A 131 -11.48 0.15 3.79
C ILE A 131 -12.00 -1.09 3.05
N GLY A 132 -13.29 -1.40 3.19
CA GLY A 132 -13.94 -2.51 2.48
C GLY A 132 -13.78 -2.40 0.97
N ALA A 133 -13.99 -1.21 0.39
CA ALA A 133 -13.81 -1.01 -1.04
C ALA A 133 -12.36 -1.18 -1.51
N LEU A 134 -11.38 -0.78 -0.67
CA LEU A 134 -9.95 -0.97 -0.95
C LEU A 134 -9.53 -2.44 -0.87
N THR A 135 -10.09 -3.21 0.06
CA THR A 135 -9.85 -4.65 0.15
C THR A 135 -10.54 -5.43 -0.97
N GLU A 136 -11.76 -5.04 -1.36
CA GLU A 136 -12.45 -5.61 -2.52
C GLU A 136 -11.74 -5.31 -3.86
N ALA A 137 -11.01 -4.19 -3.92
CA ALA A 137 -10.19 -3.82 -5.08
C ALA A 137 -8.79 -4.46 -5.05
N TYR A 138 -8.49 -5.29 -4.05
CA TYR A 138 -7.18 -5.92 -3.85
C TYR A 138 -6.00 -4.95 -3.74
N ILE A 139 -6.26 -3.69 -3.35
CA ILE A 139 -5.21 -2.70 -3.09
C ILE A 139 -4.57 -2.95 -1.71
N PHE A 140 -5.41 -3.32 -0.74
CA PHE A 140 -4.96 -3.76 0.59
C PHE A 140 -5.54 -5.10 0.95
N TYR A 141 -4.76 -5.87 1.71
CA TYR A 141 -5.15 -7.13 2.33
C TYR A 141 -5.28 -6.92 3.83
N GLU A 142 -6.44 -7.30 4.40
CA GLU A 142 -6.71 -7.19 5.82
C GLU A 142 -6.46 -8.51 6.52
N ILE A 143 -5.61 -8.51 7.56
CA ILE A 143 -5.44 -9.62 8.49
C ILE A 143 -6.07 -9.24 9.83
N ARG A 144 -7.08 -9.97 10.20
CA ARG A 144 -7.76 -9.78 11.48
C ARG A 144 -7.15 -10.64 12.56
N ARG A 145 -7.02 -10.07 13.75
CA ARG A 145 -6.56 -10.82 14.90
C ARG A 145 -7.59 -11.90 15.28
N PHE A 146 -7.12 -13.13 15.41
CA PHE A 146 -7.93 -14.23 15.90
C PHE A 146 -7.79 -14.34 17.43
N ASP A 147 -8.90 -14.37 18.16
CA ASP A 147 -8.92 -14.68 19.59
C ASP A 147 -9.00 -16.20 19.81
N ILE A 148 -7.91 -16.79 20.23
CA ILE A 148 -7.81 -18.24 20.50
C ILE A 148 -8.77 -18.67 21.60
N LYS A 149 -9.01 -17.82 22.61
CA LYS A 149 -9.91 -18.13 23.75
C LYS A 149 -11.37 -18.06 23.36
N GLY A 150 -11.76 -17.01 22.63
CA GLY A 150 -13.14 -16.82 22.15
C GLY A 150 -13.45 -17.59 20.87
N LYS A 151 -12.44 -18.13 20.18
CA LYS A 151 -12.58 -18.77 18.83
C LYS A 151 -13.25 -17.85 17.81
N GLU A 152 -13.01 -16.55 17.91
CA GLU A 152 -13.61 -15.53 17.05
C GLU A 152 -12.54 -14.57 16.51
N TYR A 153 -12.79 -14.04 15.30
CA TYR A 153 -11.99 -12.94 14.78
C TYR A 153 -12.41 -11.62 15.46
N LEU A 154 -11.43 -10.92 16.01
CA LEU A 154 -11.69 -9.60 16.62
C LEU A 154 -11.99 -8.58 15.52
N ARG A 155 -13.12 -7.89 15.65
CA ARG A 155 -13.61 -6.91 14.66
C ARG A 155 -12.98 -5.52 14.78
N THR A 156 -12.21 -5.28 15.82
CA THR A 156 -11.78 -3.92 16.20
C THR A 156 -10.42 -3.52 15.68
N LEU A 157 -9.52 -4.47 15.47
CA LEU A 157 -8.14 -4.23 15.03
C LEU A 157 -7.78 -5.17 13.88
N GLY A 158 -7.19 -4.61 12.84
CA GLY A 158 -6.63 -5.35 11.72
C GLY A 158 -5.23 -4.86 11.39
N LYS A 159 -4.41 -5.71 10.78
CA LYS A 159 -3.21 -5.33 10.06
C LYS A 159 -3.55 -5.24 8.58
N TYR A 160 -2.99 -4.26 7.92
CA TYR A 160 -3.20 -4.05 6.49
C TYR A 160 -1.86 -4.15 5.77
N TYR A 161 -1.84 -4.85 4.64
CA TYR A 161 -0.70 -4.99 3.76
C TYR A 161 -1.08 -4.49 2.37
N ILE A 162 -0.19 -3.72 1.75
CA ILE A 162 -0.43 -3.18 0.42
C ILE A 162 0.05 -4.15 -0.64
N VAL A 163 -0.71 -4.30 -1.74
CA VAL A 163 -0.42 -5.25 -2.83
C VAL A 163 0.95 -5.06 -3.46
N ASP A 164 1.43 -3.82 -3.55
CA ASP A 164 2.70 -3.49 -4.19
C ASP A 164 3.45 -2.41 -3.41
N ILE A 165 4.73 -2.66 -3.12
CA ILE A 165 5.59 -1.73 -2.37
C ILE A 165 5.94 -0.49 -3.17
N GLY A 166 6.04 -0.58 -4.49
CA GLY A 166 6.26 0.58 -5.34
C GLY A 166 5.11 1.58 -5.26
N LEU A 167 3.87 1.07 -5.27
CA LEU A 167 2.67 1.90 -5.06
C LEU A 167 2.70 2.58 -3.68
N ARG A 168 3.08 1.86 -2.62
CA ARG A 168 3.29 2.45 -1.29
C ARG A 168 4.29 3.60 -1.33
N ASN A 169 5.46 3.32 -1.88
CA ASN A 169 6.56 4.28 -1.91
C ASN A 169 6.19 5.52 -2.75
N PHE A 170 5.50 5.33 -3.87
CA PHE A 170 4.94 6.42 -4.66
C PHE A 170 3.99 7.30 -3.83
N LEU A 171 3.04 6.69 -3.12
CA LEU A 171 2.06 7.41 -2.28
C LEU A 171 2.71 8.21 -1.16
N LEU A 172 3.80 7.71 -0.58
CA LEU A 172 4.51 8.30 0.55
C LEU A 172 5.76 9.11 0.16
N GLY A 173 6.06 9.23 -1.15
CA GLY A 173 7.18 10.01 -1.66
C GLY A 173 8.54 9.36 -1.53
N PHE A 174 8.63 8.02 -1.63
CA PHE A 174 9.89 7.25 -1.62
C PHE A 174 10.77 7.52 -0.38
N ARG A 175 10.17 7.58 0.79
CA ARG A 175 10.86 7.83 2.07
C ARG A 175 11.90 6.75 2.36
N GLU A 176 13.04 7.16 2.89
CA GLU A 176 14.04 6.26 3.47
C GLU A 176 13.65 5.91 4.93
N GLY A 177 14.02 4.71 5.42
CA GLY A 177 13.92 4.35 6.84
C GLY A 177 12.85 3.33 7.23
N ASP A 178 11.88 3.02 6.38
CA ASP A 178 10.76 2.09 6.69
C ASP A 178 11.07 0.61 6.38
N SER A 179 12.33 0.23 6.35
CA SER A 179 12.77 -1.11 5.88
C SER A 179 12.07 -2.28 6.60
N GLY A 180 11.80 -2.16 7.89
CA GLY A 180 11.13 -3.21 8.67
C GLY A 180 9.70 -3.49 8.20
N HIS A 181 8.91 -2.44 8.01
CA HIS A 181 7.52 -2.57 7.53
C HIS A 181 7.46 -3.02 6.06
N ILE A 182 8.40 -2.53 5.23
CA ILE A 182 8.52 -2.96 3.83
C ILE A 182 8.83 -4.45 3.77
N LEU A 183 9.80 -4.93 4.54
CA LEU A 183 10.14 -6.36 4.61
C LEU A 183 8.98 -7.21 5.15
N GLU A 184 8.28 -6.77 6.20
CA GLU A 184 7.09 -7.46 6.71
C GLU A 184 6.02 -7.58 5.62
N ASN A 185 5.79 -6.52 4.85
CA ASN A 185 4.82 -6.54 3.75
C ASN A 185 5.23 -7.51 2.63
N ILE A 186 6.51 -7.52 2.26
CA ILE A 186 7.04 -8.45 1.25
C ILE A 186 6.87 -9.89 1.72
N ILE A 187 7.32 -10.22 2.94
CA ILE A 187 7.21 -11.57 3.51
C ILE A 187 5.75 -12.04 3.62
N PHE A 188 4.81 -11.10 3.80
CA PHE A 188 3.39 -11.45 3.86
C PHE A 188 2.87 -12.01 2.52
N PHE A 189 3.43 -11.58 1.38
CA PHE A 189 2.98 -12.01 0.05
C PHE A 189 3.78 -13.21 -0.51
N GLU A 190 4.92 -13.57 0.09
CA GLU A 190 5.74 -14.74 -0.29
C GLU A 190 5.27 -16.02 0.42
#